data_9fa4d66991bcd6bee6ec3340714d96c0
#
_entry.id   9fa4d66991bcd6bee6ec3340714d96c0
#
_cell.length_a   1.000
_cell.length_b   1.000
_cell.length_c   1.000
_cell.angle_alpha   90.00
_cell.angle_beta   90.00
_cell.angle_gamma   90.00
#
_symmetry.space_group_name_H-M   'P 1'
#
loop_
_entity.id
_entity.type
_entity.pdbx_description
1 polymer ?
#
loop_
_entity_poly.entity_id
_entity_poly.type
_entity_poly.pdbx_seq_one_letter_code
_entity_poly.pdbx_strand_id
1 'polypeptide(L)'
;SIRIGVNAGSLEKHLLEKYGEPCPDAMVESGLDHIRILQDNDFHEFKISVKASDVFLAAAAYQQLAEATDAPIHLGITEAGGLMAGTVKSAIGLGNLLWMGIGDTIRVSLSADPVEEVKVGFEILKSLGLRTRGVQIISCPSCARQGFNVIRTVETLEKRLEHIKTPMSLSIIGCVVNGPGAVSYTHLR
;
A
#
# COMPACT_ATOMS: atom_id res chain seq x y z
N SER A 1 -8.81 -21.26 -2.05
CA SER A 1 -9.15 -19.93 -2.58
C SER A 1 -8.32 -19.63 -3.82
N ILE A 2 -8.96 -19.10 -4.86
CA ILE A 2 -8.33 -18.66 -6.12
C ILE A 2 -8.18 -17.13 -6.06
N ARG A 3 -7.10 -16.60 -6.67
CA ARG A 3 -7.00 -15.18 -6.95
C ARG A 3 -7.05 -14.94 -8.45
N ILE A 4 -8.10 -14.28 -8.91
CA ILE A 4 -8.17 -13.71 -10.25
C ILE A 4 -7.16 -12.56 -10.32
N GLY A 5 -6.36 -12.50 -11.37
CA GLY A 5 -5.34 -11.47 -11.54
C GLY A 5 -5.37 -10.91 -12.94
N VAL A 6 -5.91 -9.71 -13.10
CA VAL A 6 -5.85 -8.95 -14.34
C VAL A 6 -4.68 -7.98 -14.28
N ASN A 7 -3.90 -7.89 -15.35
CA ASN A 7 -2.83 -6.90 -15.52
C ASN A 7 -3.05 -6.13 -16.83
N ALA A 8 -2.90 -4.82 -16.77
CA ALA A 8 -3.01 -3.95 -17.95
C ALA A 8 -2.10 -4.39 -19.11
N GLY A 9 -0.89 -4.85 -18.80
CA GLY A 9 0.08 -5.30 -19.80
C GLY A 9 -0.20 -6.68 -20.43
N SER A 10 -1.25 -7.39 -19.99
CA SER A 10 -1.58 -8.74 -20.48
C SER A 10 -3.09 -8.96 -20.61
N LEU A 11 -3.82 -7.91 -20.98
CA LEU A 11 -5.25 -8.00 -21.28
C LEU A 11 -5.50 -8.91 -22.49
N GLU A 12 -6.65 -9.54 -22.51
CA GLU A 12 -7.12 -10.41 -23.57
C GLU A 12 -7.23 -9.63 -24.89
N LYS A 13 -6.87 -10.32 -25.99
CA LYS A 13 -6.80 -9.70 -27.32
C LYS A 13 -8.13 -9.07 -27.74
N HIS A 14 -9.25 -9.72 -27.47
CA HIS A 14 -10.57 -9.23 -27.84
C HIS A 14 -10.94 -7.93 -27.09
N LEU A 15 -10.47 -7.76 -25.84
CA LEU A 15 -10.65 -6.52 -25.08
C LEU A 15 -9.78 -5.38 -25.64
N LEU A 16 -8.54 -5.69 -26.02
CA LEU A 16 -7.69 -4.71 -26.70
C LEU A 16 -8.25 -4.30 -28.06
N GLU A 17 -8.87 -5.21 -28.82
CA GLU A 17 -9.57 -4.88 -30.06
C GLU A 17 -10.81 -4.01 -29.82
N LYS A 18 -11.53 -4.24 -28.72
CA LYS A 18 -12.75 -3.49 -28.36
C LYS A 18 -12.43 -2.08 -27.85
N TYR A 19 -11.44 -1.94 -26.97
CA TYR A 19 -11.13 -0.70 -26.28
C TYR A 19 -9.95 0.09 -26.87
N GLY A 20 -9.15 -0.53 -27.73
CA GLY A 20 -7.98 0.09 -28.38
C GLY A 20 -6.72 0.05 -27.52
N GLU A 21 -6.85 0.27 -26.21
CA GLU A 21 -5.74 0.29 -25.24
C GLU A 21 -6.20 -0.21 -23.86
N PRO A 22 -5.26 -0.55 -22.96
CA PRO A 22 -5.59 -0.85 -21.58
C PRO A 22 -6.23 0.36 -20.89
N CYS A 23 -7.47 0.22 -20.46
CA CYS A 23 -8.23 1.24 -19.74
C CYS A 23 -8.97 0.60 -18.55
N PRO A 24 -9.49 1.41 -17.61
CA PRO A 24 -10.23 0.88 -16.46
C PRO A 24 -11.37 -0.06 -16.86
N ASP A 25 -12.18 0.33 -17.84
CA ASP A 25 -13.32 -0.46 -18.32
C ASP A 25 -12.89 -1.83 -18.85
N ALA A 26 -11.82 -1.89 -19.66
CA ALA A 26 -11.29 -3.14 -20.18
C ALA A 26 -10.77 -4.06 -19.07
N MET A 27 -10.11 -3.50 -18.07
CA MET A 27 -9.59 -4.27 -16.93
C MET A 27 -10.71 -4.81 -16.05
N VAL A 28 -11.74 -4.05 -15.82
CA VAL A 28 -12.91 -4.46 -15.04
C VAL A 28 -13.72 -5.53 -15.79
N GLU A 29 -13.96 -5.34 -17.09
CA GLU A 29 -14.64 -6.35 -17.93
C GLU A 29 -13.90 -7.68 -17.88
N SER A 30 -12.57 -7.70 -18.09
CA SER A 30 -11.75 -8.90 -17.93
C SER A 30 -11.94 -9.56 -16.57
N GLY A 31 -11.90 -8.76 -15.50
CA GLY A 31 -12.11 -9.26 -14.14
C GLY A 31 -13.46 -9.90 -13.92
N LEU A 32 -14.52 -9.26 -14.38
CA LEU A 32 -15.90 -9.75 -14.26
C LEU A 32 -16.15 -11.02 -15.10
N ASP A 33 -15.55 -11.13 -16.28
CA ASP A 33 -15.64 -12.33 -17.09
C ASP A 33 -14.99 -13.53 -16.39
N HIS A 34 -13.84 -13.35 -15.76
CA HIS A 34 -13.21 -14.40 -14.96
C HIS A 34 -14.01 -14.76 -13.70
N ILE A 35 -14.69 -13.80 -13.08
CA ILE A 35 -15.63 -14.06 -11.97
C ILE A 35 -16.78 -14.95 -12.46
N ARG A 36 -17.39 -14.62 -13.60
CA ARG A 36 -18.48 -15.43 -14.19
C ARG A 36 -18.03 -16.86 -14.46
N ILE A 37 -16.83 -17.07 -15.03
CA ILE A 37 -16.30 -18.41 -15.28
C ILE A 37 -16.21 -19.23 -13.98
N LEU A 38 -15.77 -18.64 -12.88
CA LEU A 38 -15.71 -19.35 -11.60
C LEU A 38 -17.11 -19.63 -11.04
N GLN A 39 -18.03 -18.68 -11.12
CA GLN A 39 -19.41 -18.81 -10.66
C GLN A 39 -20.18 -19.87 -11.47
N ASP A 40 -20.01 -19.90 -12.79
CA ASP A 40 -20.61 -20.91 -13.67
C ASP A 40 -20.12 -22.34 -13.36
N ASN A 41 -18.96 -22.45 -12.71
CA ASN A 41 -18.42 -23.72 -12.20
C ASN A 41 -18.68 -23.94 -10.70
N ASP A 42 -19.65 -23.22 -10.12
CA ASP A 42 -20.02 -23.29 -8.69
C ASP A 42 -18.82 -23.06 -7.73
N PHE A 43 -17.88 -22.17 -8.13
CA PHE A 43 -16.72 -21.83 -7.33
C PHE A 43 -16.79 -20.38 -6.87
N HIS A 44 -16.99 -20.17 -5.56
CA HIS A 44 -17.22 -18.84 -4.95
C HIS A 44 -16.07 -18.37 -4.04
N GLU A 45 -15.09 -19.23 -3.75
CA GLU A 45 -13.97 -18.93 -2.87
C GLU A 45 -12.81 -18.26 -3.62
N PHE A 46 -13.02 -17.06 -4.11
CA PHE A 46 -12.00 -16.30 -4.84
C PHE A 46 -11.86 -14.88 -4.34
N LYS A 47 -10.79 -14.23 -4.75
CA LYS A 47 -10.52 -12.80 -4.65
C LYS A 47 -10.01 -12.30 -5.99
N ILE A 48 -10.09 -10.99 -6.21
CA ILE A 48 -9.74 -10.38 -7.50
C ILE A 48 -8.72 -9.26 -7.35
N SER A 49 -7.88 -9.10 -8.35
CA SER A 49 -6.97 -7.97 -8.49
C SER A 49 -6.91 -7.48 -9.92
N VAL A 50 -6.93 -6.16 -10.10
CA VAL A 50 -6.73 -5.46 -11.38
C VAL A 50 -5.52 -4.54 -11.24
N LYS A 51 -4.41 -4.87 -11.86
CA LYS A 51 -3.11 -4.22 -11.63
C LYS A 51 -2.62 -3.49 -12.86
N ALA A 52 -2.02 -2.35 -12.65
CA ALA A 52 -1.28 -1.62 -13.67
C ALA A 52 0.01 -1.05 -13.07
N SER A 53 0.95 -0.67 -13.92
CA SER A 53 2.14 0.08 -13.53
C SER A 53 1.85 1.58 -13.41
N ASP A 54 0.84 2.07 -14.12
CA ASP A 54 0.31 3.42 -13.92
C ASP A 54 -0.62 3.45 -12.71
N VAL A 55 -0.35 4.38 -11.80
CA VAL A 55 -1.08 4.48 -10.52
C VAL A 55 -2.52 4.95 -10.74
N PHE A 56 -2.74 5.88 -11.66
CA PHE A 56 -4.07 6.43 -11.93
C PHE A 56 -4.96 5.41 -12.63
N LEU A 57 -4.41 4.70 -13.62
CA LEU A 57 -5.10 3.59 -14.27
C LEU A 57 -5.48 2.50 -13.26
N ALA A 58 -4.55 2.08 -12.40
CA ALA A 58 -4.83 1.09 -11.37
C ALA A 58 -5.90 1.58 -10.39
N ALA A 59 -5.80 2.82 -9.90
CA ALA A 59 -6.76 3.38 -8.97
C ALA A 59 -8.17 3.44 -9.57
N ALA A 60 -8.31 3.93 -10.80
CA ALA A 60 -9.59 3.99 -11.49
C ALA A 60 -10.20 2.59 -11.73
N ALA A 61 -9.37 1.62 -12.15
CA ALA A 61 -9.85 0.24 -12.34
C ALA A 61 -10.31 -0.42 -11.04
N TYR A 62 -9.59 -0.21 -9.92
CA TYR A 62 -10.01 -0.73 -8.62
C TYR A 62 -11.28 -0.06 -8.09
N GLN A 63 -11.46 1.24 -8.32
CA GLN A 63 -12.68 1.96 -7.93
C GLN A 63 -13.91 1.41 -8.67
N GLN A 64 -13.82 1.30 -10.00
CA GLN A 64 -14.89 0.70 -10.80
C GLN A 64 -15.16 -0.76 -10.42
N LEU A 65 -14.10 -1.53 -10.15
CA LEU A 65 -14.25 -2.92 -9.73
C LEU A 65 -14.98 -3.03 -8.38
N ALA A 66 -14.68 -2.15 -7.41
CA ALA A 66 -15.33 -2.13 -6.12
C ALA A 66 -16.82 -1.77 -6.19
N GLU A 67 -17.23 -1.03 -7.23
CA GLU A 67 -18.65 -0.75 -7.51
C GLU A 67 -19.35 -1.92 -8.23
N ALA A 68 -18.60 -2.75 -8.94
CA ALA A 68 -19.12 -3.81 -9.79
C ALA A 68 -19.24 -5.18 -9.11
N THR A 69 -18.56 -5.42 -7.99
CA THR A 69 -18.55 -6.71 -7.30
C THR A 69 -18.27 -6.58 -5.81
N ASP A 70 -18.89 -7.47 -5.02
CA ASP A 70 -18.61 -7.64 -3.58
C ASP A 70 -17.44 -8.62 -3.30
N ALA A 71 -16.79 -9.15 -4.34
CA ALA A 71 -15.67 -10.06 -4.18
C ALA A 71 -14.49 -9.38 -3.47
N PRO A 72 -13.80 -10.07 -2.54
CA PRO A 72 -12.63 -9.49 -1.88
C PRO A 72 -11.56 -9.02 -2.87
N ILE A 73 -11.09 -7.80 -2.69
CA ILE A 73 -10.14 -7.13 -3.58
C ILE A 73 -8.72 -7.22 -3.03
N HIS A 74 -7.82 -7.70 -3.89
CA HIS A 74 -6.38 -7.75 -3.60
C HIS A 74 -5.66 -6.62 -4.32
N LEU A 75 -5.29 -5.59 -3.59
CA LEU A 75 -4.63 -4.41 -4.14
C LEU A 75 -3.15 -4.66 -4.46
N GLY A 76 -2.67 -4.02 -5.51
CA GLY A 76 -1.25 -3.98 -5.85
C GLY A 76 -0.98 -3.09 -7.04
N ILE A 77 0.15 -2.38 -7.00
CA ILE A 77 0.72 -1.71 -8.16
C ILE A 77 1.81 -2.64 -8.70
N THR A 78 1.74 -3.00 -9.98
CA THR A 78 2.74 -3.86 -10.62
C THR A 78 3.88 -3.02 -11.20
N GLU A 79 5.06 -3.64 -11.35
CA GLU A 79 6.22 -2.97 -11.98
C GLU A 79 6.52 -1.60 -11.35
N ALA A 80 6.45 -1.53 -10.02
CA ALA A 80 6.58 -0.27 -9.32
C ALA A 80 8.01 0.31 -9.37
N GLY A 81 9.02 -0.53 -9.60
CA GLY A 81 10.42 -0.12 -9.70
C GLY A 81 11.26 -0.50 -8.49
N GLY A 82 12.44 0.12 -8.34
CA GLY A 82 13.34 -0.11 -7.21
C GLY A 82 12.79 0.38 -5.87
N LEU A 83 13.53 0.12 -4.79
CA LEU A 83 13.07 0.35 -3.41
C LEU A 83 12.45 1.74 -3.20
N MET A 84 13.16 2.82 -3.52
CA MET A 84 12.66 4.18 -3.29
C MET A 84 11.46 4.52 -4.17
N ALA A 85 11.62 4.40 -5.49
CA ALA A 85 10.57 4.78 -6.45
C ALA A 85 9.34 3.87 -6.31
N GLY A 86 9.56 2.57 -6.13
CA GLY A 86 8.49 1.60 -5.93
C GLY A 86 7.73 1.79 -4.62
N THR A 87 8.42 2.18 -3.55
CA THR A 87 7.77 2.54 -2.28
C THR A 87 6.84 3.74 -2.46
N VAL A 88 7.32 4.80 -3.09
CA VAL A 88 6.52 6.01 -3.33
C VAL A 88 5.30 5.68 -4.19
N LYS A 89 5.51 4.97 -5.31
CA LYS A 89 4.44 4.57 -6.22
C LYS A 89 3.40 3.70 -5.53
N SER A 90 3.84 2.71 -4.77
CA SER A 90 2.95 1.82 -4.00
C SER A 90 2.20 2.58 -2.90
N ALA A 91 2.87 3.48 -2.19
CA ALA A 91 2.25 4.28 -1.14
C ALA A 91 1.15 5.19 -1.69
N ILE A 92 1.36 5.80 -2.87
CA ILE A 92 0.34 6.64 -3.52
C ILE A 92 -0.84 5.77 -3.97
N GLY A 93 -0.59 4.70 -4.71
CA GLY A 93 -1.66 3.87 -5.28
C GLY A 93 -2.46 3.12 -4.21
N LEU A 94 -1.77 2.37 -3.35
CA LEU A 94 -2.42 1.62 -2.27
C LEU A 94 -3.02 2.55 -1.22
N GLY A 95 -2.31 3.63 -0.88
CA GLY A 95 -2.75 4.60 0.12
C GLY A 95 -4.05 5.28 -0.27
N ASN A 96 -4.19 5.70 -1.53
CA ASN A 96 -5.42 6.29 -2.04
C ASN A 96 -6.61 5.32 -1.93
N LEU A 97 -6.45 4.08 -2.40
CA LEU A 97 -7.51 3.08 -2.38
C LEU A 97 -7.92 2.68 -0.96
N LEU A 98 -6.94 2.43 -0.10
CA LEU A 98 -7.18 2.09 1.30
C LEU A 98 -7.85 3.23 2.08
N TRP A 99 -7.51 4.50 1.78
CA TRP A 99 -8.17 5.66 2.35
C TRP A 99 -9.65 5.74 1.98
N MET A 100 -9.99 5.28 0.77
CA MET A 100 -11.37 5.18 0.29
C MET A 100 -12.12 3.94 0.82
N GLY A 101 -11.48 3.09 1.62
CA GLY A 101 -12.06 1.86 2.14
C GLY A 101 -12.06 0.70 1.12
N ILE A 102 -11.29 0.81 0.05
CA ILE A 102 -11.19 -0.21 -0.99
C ILE A 102 -9.98 -1.11 -0.72
N GLY A 103 -10.20 -2.43 -0.69
CA GLY A 103 -9.17 -3.46 -0.60
C GLY A 103 -9.15 -4.22 0.71
N ASP A 104 -9.03 -5.54 0.60
CA ASP A 104 -9.02 -6.49 1.72
C ASP A 104 -7.63 -7.05 2.00
N THR A 105 -6.81 -7.14 0.98
CA THR A 105 -5.41 -7.57 1.07
C THR A 105 -4.54 -6.73 0.14
N ILE A 106 -3.26 -6.60 0.47
CA ILE A 106 -2.32 -5.81 -0.32
C ILE A 106 -1.08 -6.62 -0.70
N ARG A 107 -0.44 -6.24 -1.80
CA ARG A 107 0.91 -6.62 -2.17
C ARG A 107 1.69 -5.40 -2.65
N VAL A 108 2.83 -5.18 -2.05
CA VAL A 108 3.86 -4.28 -2.58
C VAL A 108 4.75 -5.08 -3.54
N SER A 109 5.12 -4.50 -4.66
CA SER A 109 5.99 -5.11 -5.69
C SER A 109 7.20 -4.22 -5.91
N LEU A 110 8.38 -4.70 -5.54
CA LEU A 110 9.63 -3.95 -5.64
C LEU A 110 10.69 -4.77 -6.36
N SER A 111 11.55 -4.10 -7.13
CA SER A 111 12.82 -4.67 -7.60
C SER A 111 13.86 -4.55 -6.49
N ALA A 112 13.64 -5.27 -5.37
CA ALA A 112 14.46 -5.26 -4.16
C ALA A 112 14.29 -6.58 -3.40
N ASP A 113 14.95 -6.72 -2.24
CA ASP A 113 14.76 -7.88 -1.36
C ASP A 113 13.27 -8.02 -0.98
N PRO A 114 12.67 -9.23 -1.09
CA PRO A 114 11.26 -9.46 -0.74
C PRO A 114 10.87 -9.04 0.68
N VAL A 115 11.81 -9.02 1.62
CA VAL A 115 11.59 -8.54 2.99
C VAL A 115 11.22 -7.05 2.99
N GLU A 116 11.79 -6.26 2.09
CA GLU A 116 11.49 -4.84 1.97
C GLU A 116 10.04 -4.60 1.49
N GLU A 117 9.49 -5.47 0.64
CA GLU A 117 8.07 -5.40 0.23
C GLU A 117 7.14 -5.49 1.44
N VAL A 118 7.46 -6.40 2.38
CA VAL A 118 6.69 -6.59 3.62
C VAL A 118 6.82 -5.38 4.54
N LYS A 119 8.03 -4.84 4.71
CA LYS A 119 8.27 -3.64 5.51
C LYS A 119 7.49 -2.46 4.96
N VAL A 120 7.60 -2.18 3.67
CA VAL A 120 6.88 -1.10 3.00
C VAL A 120 5.36 -1.28 3.13
N GLY A 121 4.85 -2.49 2.96
CA GLY A 121 3.43 -2.78 3.14
C GLY A 121 2.94 -2.43 4.56
N PHE A 122 3.70 -2.80 5.59
CA PHE A 122 3.37 -2.43 6.96
C PHE A 122 3.47 -0.93 7.22
N GLU A 123 4.46 -0.23 6.63
CA GLU A 123 4.58 1.22 6.77
C GLU A 123 3.40 1.96 6.14
N ILE A 124 2.92 1.52 4.97
CA ILE A 124 1.71 2.06 4.35
C ILE A 124 0.50 1.88 5.28
N LEU A 125 0.29 0.66 5.80
CA LEU A 125 -0.84 0.38 6.69
C LEU A 125 -0.76 1.13 8.03
N LYS A 126 0.44 1.27 8.60
CA LYS A 126 0.67 2.07 9.81
C LYS A 126 0.38 3.56 9.58
N SER A 127 0.85 4.11 8.46
CA SER A 127 0.63 5.51 8.11
C SER A 127 -0.84 5.87 7.96
N LEU A 128 -1.67 4.90 7.57
CA LEU A 128 -3.12 5.04 7.45
C LEU A 128 -3.89 4.65 8.74
N GLY A 129 -3.20 4.22 9.78
CA GLY A 129 -3.84 3.75 11.01
C GLY A 129 -4.63 2.44 10.88
N LEU A 130 -4.48 1.71 9.76
CA LEU A 130 -5.22 0.47 9.49
C LEU A 130 -4.63 -0.74 10.20
N ARG A 131 -3.32 -0.78 10.36
CA ARG A 131 -2.61 -1.80 11.15
C ARG A 131 -1.44 -1.19 11.89
N THR A 132 -1.26 -1.65 13.13
CA THR A 132 -0.16 -1.24 13.98
C THR A 132 0.73 -2.43 14.28
N ARG A 133 2.03 -2.29 14.06
CA ARG A 133 3.04 -3.30 14.44
C ARG A 133 4.35 -2.60 14.69
N GLY A 134 4.92 -2.86 15.86
CA GLY A 134 6.20 -2.31 16.24
C GLY A 134 6.16 -0.83 16.61
N VAL A 135 7.32 -0.23 16.69
CA VAL A 135 7.48 1.16 17.10
C VAL A 135 7.28 2.10 15.91
N GLN A 136 6.37 3.03 16.06
CA GLN A 136 6.21 4.14 15.13
C GLN A 136 7.02 5.33 15.65
N ILE A 137 8.07 5.69 14.94
CA ILE A 137 8.90 6.84 15.30
C ILE A 137 8.33 8.11 14.66
N ILE A 138 8.04 9.10 15.50
CA ILE A 138 7.63 10.44 15.11
C ILE A 138 8.81 11.36 15.43
N SER A 139 9.40 11.97 14.43
CA SER A 139 10.57 12.85 14.62
C SER A 139 10.41 14.19 13.94
N CYS A 140 10.94 15.23 14.55
CA CYS A 140 11.05 16.52 13.90
C CYS A 140 12.23 16.52 12.93
N PRO A 141 12.19 17.34 11.87
CA PRO A 141 13.36 17.55 11.03
C PRO A 141 14.50 18.22 11.81
N SER A 142 15.72 17.94 11.39
CA SER A 142 16.90 18.64 11.92
C SER A 142 16.83 20.14 11.60
N CYS A 143 17.00 20.99 12.61
CA CYS A 143 16.98 22.44 12.44
C CYS A 143 17.98 23.11 13.41
N ALA A 144 18.19 24.44 13.27
CA ALA A 144 19.13 25.22 14.09
C ALA A 144 18.82 25.21 15.60
N ARG A 145 17.61 24.82 16.01
CA ARG A 145 17.19 24.73 17.42
C ARG A 145 17.43 23.38 18.06
N GLN A 146 17.98 22.40 17.33
CA GLN A 146 18.22 21.06 17.88
C GLN A 146 19.30 21.08 18.97
N GLY A 147 19.01 20.40 20.09
CA GLY A 147 19.97 20.22 21.19
C GLY A 147 20.82 18.94 21.05
N PHE A 148 20.48 18.07 20.08
CA PHE A 148 21.23 16.84 19.80
C PHE A 148 21.01 16.43 18.32
N ASN A 149 21.80 15.46 17.85
CA ASN A 149 21.70 14.98 16.47
C ASN A 149 20.47 14.06 16.29
N VAL A 150 19.35 14.66 15.90
CA VAL A 150 18.05 13.94 15.70
C VAL A 150 18.17 12.85 14.65
N ILE A 151 18.81 13.14 13.51
CA ILE A 151 18.93 12.18 12.39
C ILE A 151 19.61 10.89 12.87
N ARG A 152 20.80 11.01 13.45
CA ARG A 152 21.57 9.86 13.96
C ARG A 152 20.82 9.10 15.07
N THR A 153 20.08 9.82 15.90
CA THR A 153 19.28 9.21 16.96
C THR A 153 18.15 8.38 16.39
N VAL A 154 17.42 8.91 15.39
CA VAL A 154 16.35 8.20 14.68
C VAL A 154 16.88 6.94 14.02
N GLU A 155 17.92 7.04 13.17
CA GLU A 155 18.54 5.91 12.50
C GLU A 155 18.99 4.80 13.48
N THR A 156 19.53 5.20 14.62
CA THR A 156 19.97 4.27 15.66
C THR A 156 18.80 3.57 16.31
N LEU A 157 17.74 4.30 16.64
CA LEU A 157 16.56 3.76 17.30
C LEU A 157 15.74 2.88 16.38
N GLU A 158 15.56 3.25 15.10
CA GLU A 158 14.91 2.39 14.12
C GLU A 158 15.53 0.99 14.07
N LYS A 159 16.86 0.93 13.98
CA LYS A 159 17.58 -0.36 13.98
C LYS A 159 17.46 -1.12 15.32
N ARG A 160 17.60 -0.40 16.45
CA ARG A 160 17.57 -1.04 17.78
C ARG A 160 16.20 -1.49 18.21
N LEU A 161 15.14 -0.89 17.70
CA LEU A 161 13.74 -1.17 18.04
C LEU A 161 13.03 -2.08 17.04
N GLU A 162 13.68 -2.48 15.95
CA GLU A 162 13.10 -3.31 14.88
C GLU A 162 12.54 -4.67 15.40
N HIS A 163 13.13 -5.19 16.46
CA HIS A 163 12.70 -6.45 17.08
C HIS A 163 11.40 -6.32 17.89
N ILE A 164 11.01 -5.11 18.29
CA ILE A 164 9.80 -4.86 19.07
C ILE A 164 8.59 -4.96 18.15
N LYS A 165 7.67 -5.86 18.46
CA LYS A 165 6.43 -6.06 17.69
C LYS A 165 5.22 -5.41 18.33
N THR A 166 5.32 -5.06 19.62
CA THR A 166 4.25 -4.37 20.34
C THR A 166 4.04 -2.99 19.77
N PRO A 167 2.80 -2.63 19.40
CA PRO A 167 2.49 -1.31 18.87
C PRO A 167 2.75 -0.22 19.92
N MET A 168 3.56 0.77 19.53
CA MET A 168 3.78 1.98 20.35
C MET A 168 4.22 3.14 19.46
N SER A 169 3.98 4.36 19.91
CA SER A 169 4.47 5.58 19.28
C SER A 169 5.58 6.18 20.12
N LEU A 170 6.74 6.46 19.51
CA LEU A 170 7.90 7.10 20.13
C LEU A 170 8.18 8.42 19.44
N SER A 171 8.18 9.51 20.20
CA SER A 171 8.49 10.84 19.67
C SER A 171 9.94 11.24 19.96
N ILE A 172 10.66 11.68 18.94
CA ILE A 172 12.04 12.16 19.03
C ILE A 172 12.09 13.61 18.57
N ILE A 173 12.08 14.52 19.54
CA ILE A 173 12.00 15.94 19.29
C ILE A 173 13.29 16.63 19.75
N GLY A 174 13.98 17.28 18.83
CA GLY A 174 15.31 17.85 19.05
C GLY A 174 15.33 19.15 19.84
N CYS A 175 14.19 19.76 20.16
CA CYS A 175 14.14 21.03 20.86
C CYS A 175 12.95 21.12 21.82
N VAL A 176 13.05 22.04 22.79
CA VAL A 176 12.00 22.27 23.79
C VAL A 176 10.72 22.92 23.24
N VAL A 177 10.78 23.50 22.05
CA VAL A 177 9.64 24.24 21.47
C VAL A 177 8.54 23.26 21.01
N ASN A 178 8.90 22.20 20.30
CA ASN A 178 7.95 21.23 19.77
C ASN A 178 7.72 20.03 20.71
N GLY A 179 8.58 19.86 21.73
CA GLY A 179 8.48 18.73 22.67
C GLY A 179 7.12 18.63 23.34
N PRO A 180 6.60 19.69 23.98
CA PRO A 180 5.30 19.64 24.65
C PRO A 180 4.12 19.28 23.71
N GLY A 181 4.13 19.79 22.48
CA GLY A 181 3.12 19.46 21.48
C GLY A 181 3.17 17.99 21.03
N ALA A 182 4.36 17.42 20.89
CA ALA A 182 4.52 16.02 20.48
C ALA A 182 4.05 15.03 21.55
N VAL A 183 4.12 15.38 22.81
CA VAL A 183 3.68 14.54 23.93
C VAL A 183 2.18 14.23 23.86
N SER A 184 1.38 15.11 23.26
CA SER A 184 -0.08 14.97 23.21
C SER A 184 -0.56 13.81 22.31
N TYR A 185 0.27 13.34 21.36
CA TYR A 185 -0.07 12.27 20.43
C TYR A 185 0.90 11.08 20.44
N THR A 186 1.64 10.89 21.51
CA THR A 186 2.51 9.73 21.71
C THR A 186 2.17 8.95 22.98
N HIS A 187 2.44 7.64 22.97
CA HIS A 187 2.19 6.76 24.11
C HIS A 187 3.29 6.86 25.20
N LEU A 188 4.50 7.23 24.80
CA LEU A 188 5.64 7.42 25.69
C LEU A 188 5.87 8.91 25.92
N ARG A 189 5.83 9.32 27.19
CA ARG A 189 6.07 10.69 27.68
C ARG A 189 7.45 10.79 28.29
#